data_b4cdd0275447f8e1566b2ee1929f5797
#
_entry.id   b4cdd0275447f8e1566b2ee1929f5797
#
_cell.length_a   1.000
_cell.length_b   1.000
_cell.length_c   1.000
_cell.angle_alpha   90.00
_cell.angle_beta   90.00
_cell.angle_gamma   90.00
#
_symmetry.space_group_name_H-M   'P 1'
#
loop_
_entity.id
_entity.type
_entity.pdbx_description
1 polymer ?
#
loop_
_entity_poly.entity_id
_entity_poly.type
_entity_poly.pdbx_seq_one_letter_code
_entity_poly.pdbx_strand_id
1 'polypeptide(L)'
;MRDKILLIVAFLVSFIASAQSGFEFETSKNKVVIPFQLINNLIFIPINVNGVELNFLLDTGVEETILLGLDDKDKVSLFNVQKVKLRGLGSDEAIEGLKSTDNLLSVNGLVDKNHNLYIVLDQSFNFSSHVGVPINGIIGFHFFKHHLVSVDYERKQIVVYRDNEKLRKKINKRYSSVPISIEKNKPYVNARVTLAHDSIDAKLLLDLGNSDALWLFENKAKGIALPKNNFEDYLGKGFSGDISGKRARINQLQLAGFQFNDPIIAFPDANSLKNVTMVADRVGSVGGEIFRRFALIFDYNGRKLFLKKSRHFDAKFEYNMTGIEMQNEGMQLVQESLPFQTTLVGDNTDSNERKTQNNFKYKYVLKPVYTVASVRKDSPAERCGLQKGDLVLSINGSNAYNFSLQRINDLLKEEEGKWLYFEVDRNGQVLKFRFQLKSIL
;
A
#
# COMPACT_ATOMS: atom_id res chain seq x y z
N MET A 1 -60.37 -5.98 -16.69
CA MET A 1 -59.63 -4.94 -16.00
C MET A 1 -58.58 -5.51 -14.99
N ARG A 2 -58.93 -6.56 -14.24
CA ARG A 2 -58.01 -7.21 -13.26
C ARG A 2 -56.75 -7.74 -13.88
N ASP A 3 -56.84 -8.37 -15.07
CA ASP A 3 -55.63 -8.97 -15.76
C ASP A 3 -54.68 -7.92 -16.37
N LYS A 4 -55.23 -6.76 -16.78
CA LYS A 4 -54.40 -5.64 -17.25
C LYS A 4 -53.63 -4.94 -16.11
N ILE A 5 -54.26 -4.90 -14.90
CA ILE A 5 -53.59 -4.37 -13.70
C ILE A 5 -52.45 -5.30 -13.23
N LEU A 6 -52.66 -6.62 -13.29
CA LEU A 6 -51.62 -7.62 -12.96
C LEU A 6 -50.41 -7.52 -13.91
N LEU A 7 -50.63 -7.27 -15.19
CA LEU A 7 -49.59 -7.11 -16.20
C LEU A 7 -48.78 -5.82 -15.98
N ILE A 8 -49.46 -4.72 -15.57
CA ILE A 8 -48.76 -3.45 -15.25
C ILE A 8 -47.97 -3.56 -13.95
N VAL A 9 -48.44 -4.29 -12.94
CA VAL A 9 -47.71 -4.54 -11.70
C VAL A 9 -46.51 -5.46 -11.96
N ALA A 10 -46.64 -6.50 -12.80
CA ALA A 10 -45.53 -7.36 -13.21
C ALA A 10 -44.49 -6.59 -14.03
N PHE A 11 -44.88 -5.62 -14.85
CA PHE A 11 -43.94 -4.76 -15.60
C PHE A 11 -43.25 -3.73 -14.75
N LEU A 12 -43.89 -3.22 -13.68
CA LEU A 12 -43.29 -2.30 -12.71
C LEU A 12 -42.31 -3.01 -11.76
N VAL A 13 -42.55 -4.27 -11.41
CA VAL A 13 -41.62 -5.06 -10.58
C VAL A 13 -40.36 -5.46 -11.35
N SER A 14 -40.39 -5.52 -12.67
CA SER A 14 -39.23 -5.83 -13.51
C SER A 14 -38.21 -4.69 -13.62
N PHE A 15 -38.56 -3.47 -13.17
CA PHE A 15 -37.68 -2.29 -13.26
C PHE A 15 -36.90 -1.99 -11.97
N ILE A 16 -37.06 -2.79 -10.91
CA ILE A 16 -36.18 -2.72 -9.75
C ILE A 16 -35.07 -3.78 -9.92
N ALA A 17 -34.41 -3.81 -11.06
CA ALA A 17 -33.07 -4.30 -11.14
C ALA A 17 -32.18 -3.21 -10.50
N SER A 18 -32.05 -3.23 -9.20
CA SER A 18 -31.01 -2.47 -8.52
C SER A 18 -29.70 -2.80 -9.23
N ALA A 19 -29.16 -1.85 -9.97
CA ALA A 19 -27.84 -1.98 -10.55
C ALA A 19 -26.90 -2.27 -9.36
N GLN A 20 -26.52 -3.54 -9.20
CA GLN A 20 -25.61 -3.92 -8.13
C GLN A 20 -24.28 -3.25 -8.47
N SER A 21 -23.91 -2.22 -7.70
CA SER A 21 -22.58 -1.63 -7.78
C SER A 21 -21.53 -2.66 -7.38
N GLY A 22 -20.46 -2.78 -8.14
CA GLY A 22 -19.34 -3.70 -7.90
C GLY A 22 -18.87 -4.33 -9.20
N PHE A 23 -17.64 -4.84 -9.16
CA PHE A 23 -17.01 -5.40 -10.33
C PHE A 23 -17.65 -6.71 -10.78
N GLU A 24 -18.01 -6.78 -12.06
CA GLU A 24 -18.53 -7.96 -12.73
C GLU A 24 -17.60 -8.39 -13.86
N PHE A 25 -17.63 -9.68 -14.21
CA PHE A 25 -16.85 -10.18 -15.34
C PHE A 25 -17.51 -9.74 -16.66
N GLU A 26 -16.77 -9.05 -17.49
CA GLU A 26 -17.22 -8.67 -18.82
C GLU A 26 -17.26 -9.85 -19.80
N THR A 27 -16.50 -10.90 -19.53
CA THR A 27 -16.36 -12.08 -20.39
C THR A 27 -16.86 -13.35 -19.70
N SER A 28 -17.03 -14.45 -20.45
CA SER A 28 -17.37 -15.78 -19.90
C SER A 28 -16.22 -16.47 -19.14
N LYS A 29 -15.06 -15.82 -19.01
CA LYS A 29 -13.90 -16.39 -18.28
C LYS A 29 -14.24 -16.63 -16.82
N ASN A 30 -13.73 -17.74 -16.27
CA ASN A 30 -13.95 -18.10 -14.86
C ASN A 30 -12.97 -17.41 -13.89
N LYS A 31 -11.97 -16.71 -14.41
CA LYS A 31 -10.98 -15.96 -13.62
C LYS A 31 -10.37 -14.85 -14.44
N VAL A 32 -9.95 -13.81 -13.71
CA VAL A 32 -9.12 -12.71 -14.22
C VAL A 32 -7.87 -12.63 -13.38
N VAL A 33 -6.72 -12.35 -14.00
CA VAL A 33 -5.43 -12.15 -13.33
C VAL A 33 -5.04 -10.69 -13.50
N ILE A 34 -4.73 -10.03 -12.39
CA ILE A 34 -4.33 -8.63 -12.33
C ILE A 34 -2.93 -8.58 -11.72
N PRO A 35 -1.88 -8.20 -12.46
CA PRO A 35 -0.56 -7.96 -11.87
C PRO A 35 -0.62 -6.74 -10.96
N PHE A 36 0.18 -6.74 -9.90
CA PHE A 36 0.28 -5.60 -9.00
C PHE A 36 1.73 -5.21 -8.71
N GLN A 37 1.93 -3.96 -8.37
CA GLN A 37 3.17 -3.47 -7.80
C GLN A 37 3.11 -3.59 -6.28
N LEU A 38 4.18 -4.14 -5.68
CA LEU A 38 4.31 -4.29 -4.22
C LEU A 38 5.37 -3.32 -3.71
N ILE A 39 4.96 -2.42 -2.81
CA ILE A 39 5.84 -1.42 -2.19
C ILE A 39 5.50 -1.36 -0.71
N ASN A 40 6.48 -1.57 0.15
CA ASN A 40 6.31 -1.57 1.61
C ASN A 40 5.11 -2.43 2.08
N ASN A 41 4.95 -3.63 1.53
CA ASN A 41 3.83 -4.54 1.77
C ASN A 41 2.45 -4.05 1.28
N LEU A 42 2.36 -2.88 0.65
CA LEU A 42 1.14 -2.32 0.06
C LEU A 42 1.00 -2.75 -1.40
N ILE A 43 -0.23 -2.95 -1.83
CA ILE A 43 -0.59 -3.48 -3.16
C ILE A 43 -1.15 -2.36 -4.02
N PHE A 44 -0.52 -2.12 -5.18
CA PHE A 44 -0.97 -1.12 -6.15
C PHE A 44 -1.38 -1.82 -7.44
N ILE A 45 -2.60 -1.51 -7.93
CA ILE A 45 -3.18 -2.07 -9.15
C ILE A 45 -3.56 -0.97 -10.15
N PRO A 46 -3.38 -1.20 -11.46
CA PRO A 46 -3.90 -0.30 -12.48
C PRO A 46 -5.41 -0.48 -12.61
N ILE A 47 -6.17 0.61 -12.53
CA ILE A 47 -7.61 0.64 -12.77
C ILE A 47 -7.90 1.71 -13.81
N ASN A 48 -8.68 1.37 -14.83
CA ASN A 48 -9.17 2.36 -15.77
C ASN A 48 -10.44 3.01 -15.20
N VAL A 49 -10.41 4.33 -15.10
CA VAL A 49 -11.53 5.18 -14.65
C VAL A 49 -11.97 6.06 -15.81
N ASN A 50 -13.16 5.81 -16.36
CA ASN A 50 -13.72 6.58 -17.47
C ASN A 50 -12.77 6.73 -18.69
N GLY A 51 -11.98 5.67 -18.98
CA GLY A 51 -11.04 5.65 -20.10
C GLY A 51 -9.58 6.00 -19.74
N VAL A 52 -9.30 6.44 -18.52
CA VAL A 52 -7.95 6.80 -18.05
C VAL A 52 -7.43 5.73 -17.09
N GLU A 53 -6.24 5.17 -17.36
CA GLU A 53 -5.58 4.22 -16.46
C GLU A 53 -4.91 4.96 -15.30
N LEU A 54 -5.27 4.59 -14.07
CA LEU A 54 -4.82 5.18 -12.82
C LEU A 54 -4.30 4.11 -11.88
N ASN A 55 -3.34 4.46 -11.02
CA ASN A 55 -2.74 3.54 -10.07
C ASN A 55 -3.45 3.63 -8.70
N PHE A 56 -4.07 2.53 -8.26
CA PHE A 56 -4.85 2.45 -7.02
C PHE A 56 -4.18 1.61 -5.96
N LEU A 57 -4.15 2.11 -4.73
CA LEU A 57 -3.91 1.30 -3.54
C LEU A 57 -5.12 0.39 -3.29
N LEU A 58 -4.87 -0.91 -3.15
CA LEU A 58 -5.89 -1.88 -2.73
C LEU A 58 -5.94 -1.93 -1.20
N ASP A 59 -7.05 -1.49 -0.62
CA ASP A 59 -7.20 -1.29 0.83
C ASP A 59 -8.55 -1.83 1.34
N THR A 60 -8.54 -2.96 2.04
CA THR A 60 -9.74 -3.54 2.67
C THR A 60 -10.25 -2.76 3.88
N GLY A 61 -9.48 -1.79 4.37
CA GLY A 61 -9.87 -0.87 5.43
C GLY A 61 -10.78 0.28 4.98
N VAL A 62 -11.00 0.45 3.66
CA VAL A 62 -11.89 1.48 3.12
C VAL A 62 -13.17 0.89 2.54
N GLU A 63 -14.25 1.62 2.70
CA GLU A 63 -15.56 1.28 2.13
C GLU A 63 -15.66 1.86 0.71
N GLU A 64 -15.45 3.16 0.58
CA GLU A 64 -15.64 3.92 -0.64
C GLU A 64 -14.37 3.93 -1.51
N THR A 65 -14.54 4.13 -2.82
CA THR A 65 -13.41 4.36 -3.73
C THR A 65 -13.08 5.84 -3.77
N ILE A 66 -11.81 6.15 -3.55
CA ILE A 66 -11.32 7.52 -3.40
C ILE A 66 -10.33 7.82 -4.51
N LEU A 67 -10.50 8.94 -5.20
CA LEU A 67 -9.49 9.54 -6.07
C LEU A 67 -8.71 10.59 -5.29
N LEU A 68 -7.41 10.49 -5.37
CA LEU A 68 -6.43 11.43 -4.82
C LEU A 68 -5.86 12.25 -5.96
N GLY A 69 -5.37 13.44 -5.70
CA GLY A 69 -4.82 14.41 -6.63
C GLY A 69 -4.51 13.86 -8.03
N LEU A 70 -5.27 14.30 -8.99
CA LEU A 70 -5.00 14.03 -10.40
C LEU A 70 -3.99 15.08 -10.88
N ASP A 71 -2.86 14.63 -11.42
CA ASP A 71 -1.96 15.53 -12.13
C ASP A 71 -2.72 16.14 -13.31
N ASP A 72 -2.38 17.39 -13.72
CA ASP A 72 -3.03 18.10 -14.83
C ASP A 72 -3.07 17.31 -16.15
N LYS A 73 -2.33 16.23 -16.26
CA LYS A 73 -2.27 15.33 -17.41
C LYS A 73 -3.40 14.29 -17.42
N ASP A 74 -3.97 13.97 -16.28
CA ASP A 74 -4.98 12.92 -16.16
C ASP A 74 -6.38 13.53 -16.23
N LYS A 75 -6.84 13.84 -17.43
CA LYS A 75 -8.20 14.36 -17.67
C LYS A 75 -9.23 13.25 -17.50
N VAL A 76 -9.52 12.88 -16.26
CA VAL A 76 -10.64 11.97 -15.96
C VAL A 76 -11.95 12.73 -16.06
N SER A 77 -12.83 12.31 -16.95
CA SER A 77 -14.19 12.83 -16.98
C SER A 77 -14.98 12.31 -15.79
N LEU A 78 -15.56 13.20 -15.00
CA LEU A 78 -16.37 12.86 -13.82
C LEU A 78 -17.83 13.22 -14.09
N PHE A 79 -18.78 12.38 -13.60
CA PHE A 79 -20.20 12.55 -13.84
C PHE A 79 -20.94 12.86 -12.53
N ASN A 80 -22.04 13.62 -12.63
CA ASN A 80 -22.98 13.91 -11.53
C ASN A 80 -22.26 14.39 -10.25
N VAL A 81 -21.34 15.34 -10.41
CA VAL A 81 -20.45 15.77 -9.33
C VAL A 81 -21.17 16.61 -8.31
N GLN A 82 -20.99 16.29 -7.02
CA GLN A 82 -21.55 17.00 -5.86
C GLN A 82 -20.48 17.27 -4.83
N LYS A 83 -20.52 18.43 -4.15
CA LYS A 83 -19.63 18.75 -3.02
C LYS A 83 -20.02 17.94 -1.78
N VAL A 84 -19.01 17.38 -1.12
CA VAL A 84 -19.18 16.59 0.12
C VAL A 84 -18.06 16.91 1.11
N LYS A 85 -18.29 16.57 2.38
CA LYS A 85 -17.25 16.60 3.42
C LYS A 85 -16.77 15.18 3.70
N LEU A 86 -15.45 14.95 3.63
CA LEU A 86 -14.82 13.66 3.84
C LEU A 86 -14.09 13.64 5.20
N ARG A 87 -14.09 12.50 5.88
CA ARG A 87 -13.37 12.28 7.13
C ARG A 87 -12.64 10.95 7.10
N GLY A 88 -11.44 10.88 7.71
CA GLY A 88 -10.65 9.66 7.79
C GLY A 88 -9.67 9.64 8.96
N LEU A 89 -8.70 8.71 8.93
CA LEU A 89 -7.60 8.64 9.88
C LEU A 89 -6.71 9.88 9.77
N GLY A 90 -6.36 10.52 10.89
CA GLY A 90 -5.33 11.57 10.98
C GLY A 90 -5.81 12.86 11.63
N SER A 91 -6.47 13.79 10.94
CA SER A 91 -6.81 15.12 11.48
C SER A 91 -8.23 15.23 12.08
N ASP A 92 -8.44 16.29 12.85
CA ASP A 92 -9.74 16.59 13.49
C ASP A 92 -10.75 17.23 12.50
N GLU A 93 -10.30 17.72 11.35
CA GLU A 93 -11.15 18.47 10.42
C GLU A 93 -11.66 17.60 9.27
N ALA A 94 -12.89 17.88 8.84
CA ALA A 94 -13.44 17.31 7.61
C ALA A 94 -12.80 17.99 6.41
N ILE A 95 -12.35 17.21 5.43
CA ILE A 95 -11.74 17.69 4.20
C ILE A 95 -12.83 17.96 3.17
N GLU A 96 -12.71 19.03 2.41
CA GLU A 96 -13.58 19.26 1.26
C GLU A 96 -13.27 18.25 0.15
N GLY A 97 -14.32 17.70 -0.43
CA GLY A 97 -14.22 16.74 -1.51
C GLY A 97 -15.42 16.79 -2.43
N LEU A 98 -15.34 15.97 -3.48
CA LEU A 98 -16.43 15.78 -4.42
C LEU A 98 -16.88 14.33 -4.38
N LYS A 99 -18.17 14.10 -4.65
CA LYS A 99 -18.73 12.79 -4.97
C LYS A 99 -19.15 12.79 -6.42
N SER A 100 -18.74 11.76 -7.18
CA SER A 100 -19.15 11.52 -8.56
C SER A 100 -19.85 10.17 -8.64
N THR A 101 -20.93 10.06 -9.41
CA THR A 101 -21.67 8.81 -9.62
C THR A 101 -21.66 8.40 -11.08
N ASP A 102 -22.09 7.16 -11.37
CA ASP A 102 -22.20 6.60 -12.71
C ASP A 102 -20.86 6.56 -13.50
N ASN A 103 -19.77 6.32 -12.75
CA ASN A 103 -18.47 6.17 -13.36
C ASN A 103 -18.25 4.73 -13.82
N LEU A 104 -17.49 4.58 -14.90
CA LEU A 104 -17.06 3.30 -15.45
C LEU A 104 -15.67 2.98 -14.91
N LEU A 105 -15.55 1.94 -14.08
CA LEU A 105 -14.28 1.39 -13.66
C LEU A 105 -14.04 0.05 -14.33
N SER A 106 -12.81 -0.19 -14.81
CA SER A 106 -12.47 -1.48 -15.40
C SER A 106 -11.02 -1.88 -15.11
N VAL A 107 -10.79 -3.19 -15.01
CA VAL A 107 -9.45 -3.78 -14.84
C VAL A 107 -9.44 -5.21 -15.41
N ASN A 108 -8.60 -5.45 -16.41
CA ASN A 108 -8.34 -6.77 -17.01
C ASN A 108 -9.59 -7.63 -17.33
N GLY A 109 -10.74 -7.01 -17.69
CA GLY A 109 -12.00 -7.70 -18.02
C GLY A 109 -12.96 -7.87 -16.84
N LEU A 110 -12.72 -7.15 -15.75
CA LEU A 110 -13.70 -6.82 -14.72
C LEU A 110 -14.19 -5.39 -14.97
N VAL A 111 -15.48 -5.16 -14.81
CA VAL A 111 -16.12 -3.85 -15.06
C VAL A 111 -17.15 -3.55 -13.99
N ASP A 112 -17.13 -2.31 -13.48
CA ASP A 112 -18.19 -1.72 -12.69
C ASP A 112 -18.71 -0.47 -13.42
N LYS A 113 -19.96 -0.49 -13.88
CA LYS A 113 -20.54 0.54 -14.77
C LYS A 113 -21.19 1.70 -14.04
N ASN A 114 -21.48 1.54 -12.76
CA ASN A 114 -22.19 2.55 -11.95
C ASN A 114 -21.44 2.84 -10.66
N HIS A 115 -20.12 3.01 -10.76
CA HIS A 115 -19.27 3.18 -9.58
C HIS A 115 -19.34 4.59 -9.03
N ASN A 116 -19.43 4.67 -7.70
CA ASN A 116 -19.34 5.94 -6.98
C ASN A 116 -17.88 6.24 -6.64
N LEU A 117 -17.44 7.46 -6.92
CA LEU A 117 -16.10 7.96 -6.60
C LEU A 117 -16.19 9.13 -5.63
N TYR A 118 -15.27 9.18 -4.69
CA TYR A 118 -15.02 10.32 -3.83
C TYR A 118 -13.67 10.93 -4.20
N ILE A 119 -13.62 12.23 -4.42
CA ILE A 119 -12.43 12.94 -4.88
C ILE A 119 -11.96 13.87 -3.77
N VAL A 120 -10.70 13.75 -3.39
CA VAL A 120 -10.03 14.65 -2.46
C VAL A 120 -9.44 15.80 -3.25
N LEU A 121 -9.83 17.03 -2.88
CA LEU A 121 -9.35 18.26 -3.55
C LEU A 121 -8.07 18.80 -2.92
N ASP A 122 -7.72 18.36 -1.73
CA ASP A 122 -6.55 18.85 -1.00
C ASP A 122 -5.26 18.28 -1.59
N GLN A 123 -4.48 19.14 -2.24
CA GLN A 123 -3.19 18.78 -2.86
C GLN A 123 -2.08 18.47 -1.83
N SER A 124 -2.25 18.85 -0.56
CA SER A 124 -1.30 18.46 0.51
C SER A 124 -1.32 16.95 0.76
N PHE A 125 -2.32 16.26 0.20
CA PHE A 125 -2.56 14.83 0.26
C PHE A 125 -1.67 14.06 -0.72
N ASN A 126 -0.35 14.13 -0.57
CA ASN A 126 0.58 13.44 -1.45
C ASN A 126 1.08 12.13 -0.83
N PHE A 127 0.33 11.04 -1.01
CA PHE A 127 0.81 9.69 -0.68
C PHE A 127 1.95 9.23 -1.59
N SER A 128 2.01 9.75 -2.81
CA SER A 128 2.96 9.35 -3.84
C SER A 128 4.40 9.58 -3.41
N SER A 129 4.68 10.67 -2.68
CA SER A 129 6.01 11.00 -2.20
C SER A 129 6.57 9.94 -1.24
N HIS A 130 5.75 9.43 -0.31
CA HIS A 130 6.14 8.42 0.67
C HIS A 130 6.25 7.00 0.10
N VAL A 131 5.57 6.75 -1.02
CA VAL A 131 5.59 5.43 -1.70
C VAL A 131 6.59 5.41 -2.85
N GLY A 132 6.89 6.57 -3.42
CA GLY A 132 7.86 6.72 -4.52
C GLY A 132 7.31 6.38 -5.90
N VAL A 133 5.98 6.19 -6.00
CA VAL A 133 5.24 6.01 -7.25
C VAL A 133 3.94 6.79 -7.19
N PRO A 134 3.39 7.25 -8.33
CA PRO A 134 2.10 7.92 -8.37
C PRO A 134 1.01 7.04 -7.76
N ILE A 135 0.21 7.60 -6.85
CA ILE A 135 -0.99 6.99 -6.28
C ILE A 135 -2.15 7.91 -6.61
N ASN A 136 -3.02 7.45 -7.50
CA ASN A 136 -4.16 8.24 -7.98
C ASN A 136 -5.45 7.93 -7.22
N GLY A 137 -5.50 6.80 -6.46
CA GLY A 137 -6.68 6.46 -5.70
C GLY A 137 -6.51 5.30 -4.74
N ILE A 138 -7.59 5.04 -4.00
CA ILE A 138 -7.71 3.93 -3.05
C ILE A 138 -9.00 3.21 -3.35
N ILE A 139 -8.96 1.87 -3.40
CA ILE A 139 -10.14 1.03 -3.64
C ILE A 139 -10.18 -0.12 -2.64
N GLY A 140 -11.37 -0.43 -2.12
CA GLY A 140 -11.56 -1.47 -1.12
C GLY A 140 -12.80 -2.32 -1.34
N PHE A 141 -13.81 -2.16 -0.50
CA PHE A 141 -14.98 -3.05 -0.43
C PHE A 141 -15.58 -3.40 -1.79
N HIS A 142 -15.77 -2.44 -2.69
CA HIS A 142 -16.38 -2.66 -4.00
C HIS A 142 -15.60 -3.63 -4.89
N PHE A 143 -14.28 -3.76 -4.69
CA PHE A 143 -13.45 -4.72 -5.39
C PHE A 143 -13.62 -6.16 -4.86
N PHE A 144 -13.89 -6.33 -3.56
CA PHE A 144 -13.99 -7.64 -2.91
C PHE A 144 -15.41 -8.20 -2.85
N LYS A 145 -16.42 -7.36 -3.03
CA LYS A 145 -17.83 -7.60 -2.66
C LYS A 145 -18.43 -8.85 -3.29
N HIS A 146 -18.17 -9.13 -4.57
CA HIS A 146 -18.94 -10.13 -5.34
C HIS A 146 -18.20 -11.43 -5.63
N HIS A 147 -16.87 -11.43 -5.56
CA HIS A 147 -16.06 -12.53 -6.07
C HIS A 147 -15.06 -13.04 -5.04
N LEU A 148 -14.53 -14.24 -5.30
CA LEU A 148 -13.38 -14.74 -4.56
C LEU A 148 -12.12 -14.02 -5.06
N VAL A 149 -11.48 -13.25 -4.18
CA VAL A 149 -10.28 -12.46 -4.52
C VAL A 149 -9.06 -13.08 -3.88
N SER A 150 -8.20 -13.69 -4.70
CA SER A 150 -6.93 -14.25 -4.27
C SER A 150 -5.82 -13.22 -4.41
N VAL A 151 -5.01 -13.06 -3.37
CA VAL A 151 -3.82 -12.20 -3.35
C VAL A 151 -2.58 -13.09 -3.17
N ASP A 152 -1.67 -13.05 -4.15
CA ASP A 152 -0.42 -13.81 -4.15
C ASP A 152 0.77 -12.83 -4.17
N TYR A 153 1.35 -12.60 -3.00
CA TYR A 153 2.48 -11.68 -2.83
C TYR A 153 3.78 -12.18 -3.50
N GLU A 154 3.95 -13.50 -3.63
CA GLU A 154 5.15 -14.06 -4.29
C GLU A 154 5.14 -13.81 -5.78
N ARG A 155 3.97 -14.02 -6.42
CA ARG A 155 3.78 -13.82 -7.85
C ARG A 155 3.41 -12.39 -8.20
N LYS A 156 3.15 -11.56 -7.19
CA LYS A 156 2.67 -10.18 -7.33
C LYS A 156 1.46 -10.10 -8.25
N GLN A 157 0.45 -10.93 -7.98
CA GLN A 157 -0.78 -10.99 -8.74
C GLN A 157 -2.01 -11.16 -7.86
N ILE A 158 -3.10 -10.54 -8.29
CA ILE A 158 -4.43 -10.80 -7.79
C ILE A 158 -5.12 -11.71 -8.79
N VAL A 159 -5.86 -12.70 -8.32
CA VAL A 159 -6.73 -13.51 -9.16
C VAL A 159 -8.15 -13.41 -8.65
N VAL A 160 -9.01 -12.81 -9.44
CA VAL A 160 -10.44 -12.75 -9.16
C VAL A 160 -11.12 -13.93 -9.82
N TYR A 161 -11.91 -14.68 -9.07
CA TYR A 161 -12.58 -15.89 -9.55
C TYR A 161 -14.10 -15.75 -9.53
N ARG A 162 -14.76 -16.25 -10.59
CA ARG A 162 -16.18 -16.61 -10.48
C ARG A 162 -16.30 -17.78 -9.51
N ASP A 163 -17.20 -17.64 -8.56
CA ASP A 163 -17.43 -18.69 -7.57
C ASP A 163 -18.13 -19.90 -8.22
N ASN A 164 -17.64 -21.09 -7.90
CA ASN A 164 -18.27 -22.36 -8.26
C ASN A 164 -17.82 -23.50 -7.33
N GLU A 165 -18.60 -24.56 -7.28
CA GLU A 165 -18.33 -25.69 -6.37
C GLU A 165 -16.95 -26.36 -6.61
N LYS A 166 -16.53 -26.52 -7.86
CA LYS A 166 -15.24 -27.14 -8.20
C LYS A 166 -14.07 -26.34 -7.62
N LEU A 167 -14.15 -25.02 -7.74
CA LEU A 167 -13.16 -24.11 -7.16
C LEU A 167 -13.17 -24.16 -5.63
N ARG A 168 -14.36 -24.11 -5.00
CA ARG A 168 -14.50 -24.21 -3.54
C ARG A 168 -13.94 -25.51 -2.99
N LYS A 169 -14.20 -26.66 -3.63
CA LYS A 169 -13.60 -27.97 -3.27
C LYS A 169 -12.06 -27.91 -3.33
N LYS A 170 -11.49 -27.27 -4.36
CA LYS A 170 -10.03 -27.12 -4.52
C LYS A 170 -9.43 -26.20 -3.45
N ILE A 171 -10.10 -25.09 -3.13
CA ILE A 171 -9.65 -24.14 -2.10
C ILE A 171 -9.67 -24.83 -0.74
N ASN A 172 -10.78 -25.44 -0.34
CA ASN A 172 -10.93 -26.13 0.94
C ASN A 172 -9.89 -27.26 1.16
N LYS A 173 -9.42 -27.90 0.08
CA LYS A 173 -8.38 -28.94 0.15
C LYS A 173 -6.98 -28.37 0.38
N ARG A 174 -6.70 -27.10 -0.01
CA ARG A 174 -5.34 -26.55 -0.11
C ARG A 174 -5.06 -25.40 0.85
N TYR A 175 -6.09 -24.80 1.42
CA TYR A 175 -6.02 -23.63 2.27
C TYR A 175 -6.65 -23.93 3.63
N SER A 176 -6.08 -23.40 4.68
CA SER A 176 -6.76 -23.26 5.96
C SER A 176 -7.75 -22.10 5.87
N SER A 177 -8.88 -22.18 6.53
CA SER A 177 -9.87 -21.11 6.53
C SER A 177 -10.17 -20.62 7.94
N VAL A 178 -10.45 -19.32 8.06
CA VAL A 178 -10.92 -18.70 9.29
C VAL A 178 -12.20 -17.91 8.97
N PRO A 179 -13.21 -17.93 9.87
CA PRO A 179 -14.38 -17.08 9.73
C PRO A 179 -13.99 -15.61 9.88
N ILE A 180 -14.62 -14.74 9.10
CA ILE A 180 -14.50 -13.28 9.20
C ILE A 180 -15.89 -12.67 9.34
N SER A 181 -16.00 -11.52 9.99
CA SER A 181 -17.21 -10.70 9.94
C SER A 181 -17.01 -9.54 8.96
N ILE A 182 -18.07 -9.21 8.22
CA ILE A 182 -18.11 -8.00 7.38
C ILE A 182 -19.00 -7.00 8.08
N GLU A 183 -18.40 -5.94 8.61
CA GLU A 183 -19.10 -4.92 9.38
C GLU A 183 -18.75 -3.52 8.83
N LYS A 184 -19.74 -2.71 8.53
CA LYS A 184 -19.55 -1.44 7.81
C LYS A 184 -18.67 -1.63 6.57
N ASN A 185 -18.97 -2.69 5.80
CA ASN A 185 -18.28 -3.05 4.57
C ASN A 185 -16.77 -3.37 4.71
N LYS A 186 -16.29 -3.64 5.93
CA LYS A 186 -14.89 -3.98 6.22
C LYS A 186 -14.77 -5.36 6.85
N PRO A 187 -13.69 -6.12 6.56
CA PRO A 187 -13.50 -7.48 7.06
C PRO A 187 -12.79 -7.49 8.41
N TYR A 188 -13.33 -8.23 9.36
CA TYR A 188 -12.73 -8.43 10.69
C TYR A 188 -12.50 -9.89 10.97
N VAL A 189 -11.45 -10.17 11.75
CA VAL A 189 -11.07 -11.49 12.21
C VAL A 189 -10.81 -11.47 13.71
N ASN A 190 -11.10 -12.59 14.39
CA ASN A 190 -10.66 -12.80 15.76
C ASN A 190 -9.29 -13.48 15.74
N ALA A 191 -8.37 -12.93 16.51
CA ALA A 191 -7.02 -13.43 16.70
C ALA A 191 -6.70 -13.45 18.19
N ARG A 192 -5.66 -14.18 18.59
CA ARG A 192 -5.11 -14.14 19.95
C ARG A 192 -3.77 -13.43 19.94
N VAL A 193 -3.63 -12.45 20.83
CA VAL A 193 -2.42 -11.64 20.98
C VAL A 193 -1.87 -11.84 22.38
N THR A 194 -0.57 -12.17 22.51
CA THR A 194 0.09 -12.31 23.79
C THR A 194 1.04 -11.15 24.01
N LEU A 195 0.75 -10.36 25.05
CA LEU A 195 1.53 -9.21 25.51
C LEU A 195 2.16 -9.58 26.85
N ALA A 196 3.48 -9.64 26.91
CA ALA A 196 4.22 -10.13 28.07
C ALA A 196 3.73 -11.53 28.51
N HIS A 197 2.90 -11.62 29.54
CA HIS A 197 2.37 -12.90 30.05
C HIS A 197 0.88 -13.09 29.79
N ASP A 198 0.17 -12.05 29.33
CA ASP A 198 -1.26 -12.05 29.17
C ASP A 198 -1.65 -12.25 27.71
N SER A 199 -2.56 -13.18 27.47
CA SER A 199 -3.16 -13.40 26.15
C SER A 199 -4.57 -12.83 26.10
N ILE A 200 -4.85 -12.08 25.06
CA ILE A 200 -6.15 -11.45 24.82
C ILE A 200 -6.74 -11.96 23.51
N ASP A 201 -8.06 -12.09 23.46
CA ASP A 201 -8.79 -12.27 22.21
C ASP A 201 -9.03 -10.90 21.57
N ALA A 202 -8.54 -10.73 20.35
CA ALA A 202 -8.49 -9.45 19.66
C ALA A 202 -9.34 -9.49 18.40
N LYS A 203 -10.34 -8.62 18.29
CA LYS A 203 -11.06 -8.35 17.03
C LYS A 203 -10.27 -7.36 16.21
N LEU A 204 -9.74 -7.80 15.09
CA LEU A 204 -8.82 -7.05 14.24
C LEU A 204 -9.42 -6.82 12.86
N LEU A 205 -9.25 -5.62 12.31
CA LEU A 205 -9.52 -5.33 10.91
C LEU A 205 -8.48 -6.04 10.05
N LEU A 206 -8.88 -6.73 9.00
CA LEU A 206 -7.98 -7.22 7.95
C LEU A 206 -7.74 -6.05 6.97
N ASP A 207 -6.54 -5.49 6.98
CA ASP A 207 -6.25 -4.17 6.42
C ASP A 207 -5.09 -4.23 5.44
N LEU A 208 -5.38 -4.34 4.13
CA LEU A 208 -4.36 -4.34 3.06
C LEU A 208 -3.72 -2.96 2.85
N GLY A 209 -4.35 -1.89 3.34
CA GLY A 209 -3.80 -0.54 3.35
C GLY A 209 -2.81 -0.27 4.48
N ASN A 210 -2.61 -1.23 5.39
CA ASN A 210 -1.64 -1.16 6.47
C ASN A 210 -0.40 -2.00 6.12
N SER A 211 0.78 -1.40 6.10
CA SER A 211 2.05 -2.08 5.78
C SER A 211 2.62 -2.91 6.93
N ASP A 212 2.24 -2.63 8.18
CA ASP A 212 2.77 -3.27 9.38
C ASP A 212 2.22 -4.70 9.59
N ALA A 213 2.77 -5.40 10.58
CA ALA A 213 2.24 -6.71 11.00
C ALA A 213 0.89 -6.57 11.70
N LEU A 214 0.85 -5.69 12.67
CA LEU A 214 -0.31 -5.48 13.53
C LEU A 214 -0.30 -4.05 14.07
N TRP A 215 -1.44 -3.41 14.09
CA TRP A 215 -1.70 -2.24 14.91
C TRP A 215 -2.57 -2.65 16.08
N LEU A 216 -2.20 -2.25 17.31
CA LEU A 216 -3.03 -2.39 18.50
C LEU A 216 -3.32 -1.01 19.09
N PHE A 217 -4.56 -0.82 19.51
CA PHE A 217 -4.98 0.41 20.18
C PHE A 217 -4.87 0.23 21.68
N GLU A 218 -4.08 1.08 22.34
CA GLU A 218 -3.91 1.01 23.78
C GLU A 218 -5.28 1.05 24.49
N ASN A 219 -5.54 0.05 25.30
CA ASN A 219 -6.77 -0.07 26.09
C ASN A 219 -6.51 -0.88 27.34
N LYS A 220 -6.22 -0.19 28.45
CA LYS A 220 -5.91 -0.82 29.74
C LYS A 220 -7.06 -1.72 30.24
N ALA A 221 -8.31 -1.35 29.99
CA ALA A 221 -9.47 -2.15 30.41
C ALA A 221 -9.56 -3.50 29.67
N LYS A 222 -8.98 -3.59 28.48
CA LYS A 222 -8.88 -4.83 27.69
C LYS A 222 -7.51 -5.52 27.81
N GLY A 223 -6.64 -5.08 28.72
CA GLY A 223 -5.30 -5.66 28.90
C GLY A 223 -4.30 -5.28 27.81
N ILE A 224 -4.62 -4.29 26.96
CA ILE A 224 -3.72 -3.83 25.89
C ILE A 224 -2.88 -2.67 26.41
N ALA A 225 -1.67 -2.98 26.86
CA ALA A 225 -0.71 -2.00 27.31
C ALA A 225 0.53 -2.01 26.43
N LEU A 226 1.11 -0.82 26.23
CA LEU A 226 2.36 -0.67 25.49
C LEU A 226 3.49 -1.40 26.22
N PRO A 227 4.27 -2.28 25.56
CA PRO A 227 5.46 -2.89 26.17
C PRO A 227 6.48 -1.85 26.62
N LYS A 228 7.24 -2.15 27.67
CA LYS A 228 8.27 -1.23 28.23
C LYS A 228 9.35 -0.90 27.19
N ASN A 229 9.80 -1.91 26.44
CA ASN A 229 10.76 -1.72 25.35
C ASN A 229 9.99 -1.28 24.10
N ASN A 230 10.01 0.01 23.81
CA ASN A 230 9.35 0.63 22.68
C ASN A 230 10.09 1.90 22.24
N PHE A 231 9.75 2.39 21.05
CA PHE A 231 10.25 3.69 20.57
C PHE A 231 9.17 4.40 19.75
N GLU A 232 9.22 5.72 19.72
CA GLU A 232 8.35 6.54 18.87
C GLU A 232 8.76 6.40 17.41
N ASP A 233 7.78 6.31 16.52
CA ASP A 233 8.01 6.18 15.08
C ASP A 233 6.89 6.81 14.27
N TYR A 234 7.22 7.19 13.04
CA TYR A 234 6.24 7.52 12.02
C TYR A 234 5.61 6.21 11.52
N LEU A 235 4.30 6.09 11.61
CA LEU A 235 3.57 4.88 11.23
C LEU A 235 2.99 4.93 9.81
N GLY A 236 2.94 6.12 9.23
CA GLY A 236 2.42 6.32 7.89
C GLY A 236 1.58 7.57 7.76
N LYS A 237 0.96 7.72 6.60
CA LYS A 237 0.04 8.82 6.30
C LYS A 237 -1.38 8.28 6.21
N GLY A 238 -2.27 8.82 7.01
CA GLY A 238 -3.70 8.55 6.94
C GLY A 238 -4.40 9.53 6.02
N PHE A 239 -5.69 9.32 5.82
CA PHE A 239 -6.52 10.16 4.98
C PHE A 239 -6.61 11.64 5.46
N SER A 240 -6.38 11.89 6.72
CA SER A 240 -6.46 13.24 7.31
C SER A 240 -5.13 13.70 7.92
N GLY A 241 -3.98 13.15 7.50
CA GLY A 241 -2.66 13.59 7.93
C GLY A 241 -1.72 12.46 8.37
N ASP A 242 -0.62 12.86 8.96
CA ASP A 242 0.41 11.95 9.42
C ASP A 242 -0.06 11.15 10.64
N ILE A 243 0.33 9.88 10.71
CA ILE A 243 0.05 8.98 11.80
C ILE A 243 1.36 8.68 12.52
N SER A 244 1.44 9.09 13.77
CA SER A 244 2.54 8.78 14.68
C SER A 244 2.10 7.77 15.72
N GLY A 245 3.06 7.16 16.38
CA GLY A 245 2.83 6.22 17.45
C GLY A 245 4.10 5.55 17.91
N LYS A 246 3.97 4.39 18.53
CA LYS A 246 5.10 3.65 19.08
C LYS A 246 5.19 2.26 18.49
N ARG A 247 6.41 1.77 18.30
CA ARG A 247 6.70 0.38 17.92
C ARG A 247 7.25 -0.41 19.08
N ALA A 248 6.80 -1.66 19.18
CA ALA A 248 7.29 -2.60 20.19
C ALA A 248 7.26 -4.04 19.65
N ARG A 249 8.01 -4.94 20.28
CA ARG A 249 7.83 -6.39 20.11
C ARG A 249 6.78 -6.90 21.09
N ILE A 250 5.95 -7.81 20.64
CA ILE A 250 5.07 -8.61 21.50
C ILE A 250 5.47 -10.07 21.42
N ASN A 251 5.05 -10.87 22.40
CA ASN A 251 5.46 -12.27 22.47
C ASN A 251 4.88 -13.10 21.31
N GLN A 252 3.57 -12.92 21.00
CA GLN A 252 2.95 -13.78 20.01
C GLN A 252 1.70 -13.18 19.41
N LEU A 253 1.48 -13.47 18.13
CA LEU A 253 0.21 -13.36 17.43
C LEU A 253 -0.22 -14.72 16.93
N GLN A 254 -1.45 -15.17 17.27
CA GLN A 254 -2.09 -16.34 16.69
C GLN A 254 -3.24 -15.90 15.79
N LEU A 255 -3.19 -16.28 14.52
CA LEU A 255 -4.20 -15.99 13.52
C LEU A 255 -4.53 -17.25 12.72
N ALA A 256 -5.79 -17.63 12.66
CA ALA A 256 -6.26 -18.79 11.89
C ALA A 256 -5.50 -20.10 12.17
N GLY A 257 -5.05 -20.32 13.40
CA GLY A 257 -4.24 -21.48 13.80
C GLY A 257 -2.75 -21.36 13.47
N PHE A 258 -2.32 -20.27 12.84
CA PHE A 258 -0.92 -19.97 12.62
C PHE A 258 -0.36 -19.08 13.75
N GLN A 259 0.90 -19.31 14.11
CA GLN A 259 1.56 -18.64 15.21
C GLN A 259 2.76 -17.85 14.69
N PHE A 260 2.88 -16.59 15.14
CA PHE A 260 4.00 -15.69 14.87
C PHE A 260 4.61 -15.27 16.19
N ASN A 261 5.89 -15.58 16.37
CA ASN A 261 6.63 -15.21 17.57
C ASN A 261 7.37 -13.89 17.36
N ASP A 262 7.42 -13.09 18.41
CA ASP A 262 8.13 -11.82 18.47
C ASP A 262 7.83 -10.82 17.34
N PRO A 263 6.55 -10.69 16.87
CA PRO A 263 6.25 -9.74 15.83
C PRO A 263 6.46 -8.31 16.32
N ILE A 264 6.95 -7.46 15.42
CA ILE A 264 7.04 -6.01 15.64
C ILE A 264 5.71 -5.41 15.25
N ILE A 265 5.10 -4.68 16.17
CA ILE A 265 3.78 -4.08 15.99
C ILE A 265 3.80 -2.59 16.30
N ALA A 266 2.79 -1.89 15.87
CA ALA A 266 2.62 -0.47 16.15
C ALA A 266 1.43 -0.20 17.09
N PHE A 267 1.59 0.83 17.90
CA PHE A 267 0.58 1.42 18.77
C PHE A 267 0.36 2.87 18.31
N PRO A 268 -0.63 3.13 17.45
CA PRO A 268 -0.93 4.48 17.00
C PRO A 268 -1.35 5.37 18.16
N ASP A 269 -0.96 6.64 18.11
CA ASP A 269 -1.38 7.63 19.11
C ASP A 269 -2.89 7.82 19.10
N ALA A 270 -3.46 8.02 20.29
CA ALA A 270 -4.91 8.19 20.46
C ALA A 270 -5.47 9.35 19.61
N ASN A 271 -4.69 10.40 19.37
CA ASN A 271 -5.09 11.53 18.54
C ASN A 271 -5.33 11.12 17.08
N SER A 272 -4.50 10.23 16.53
CA SER A 272 -4.66 9.73 15.16
C SER A 272 -5.92 8.88 14.96
N LEU A 273 -6.52 8.39 16.05
CA LEU A 273 -7.68 7.50 16.05
C LEU A 273 -9.00 8.19 16.36
N LYS A 274 -8.98 9.45 16.84
CA LYS A 274 -10.19 10.17 17.35
C LYS A 274 -11.36 10.20 16.37
N ASN A 275 -11.10 10.35 15.09
CA ASN A 275 -12.13 10.55 14.07
C ASN A 275 -12.52 9.27 13.33
N VAL A 276 -11.96 8.12 13.73
CA VAL A 276 -12.27 6.84 13.11
C VAL A 276 -13.53 6.26 13.75
N THR A 277 -14.59 6.14 12.97
CA THR A 277 -15.78 5.41 13.40
C THR A 277 -15.48 3.91 13.43
N MET A 278 -15.10 3.42 14.60
CA MET A 278 -14.80 2.01 14.80
C MET A 278 -16.07 1.18 14.99
N VAL A 279 -16.00 -0.11 14.63
CA VAL A 279 -17.01 -1.09 15.05
C VAL A 279 -16.77 -1.49 16.50
N ALA A 280 -17.82 -2.02 17.16
CA ALA A 280 -17.72 -2.49 18.53
C ALA A 280 -16.61 -3.55 18.67
N ASP A 281 -15.87 -3.48 19.77
CA ASP A 281 -14.81 -4.41 20.16
C ASP A 281 -13.58 -4.50 19.27
N ARG A 282 -13.49 -3.72 18.19
CA ARG A 282 -12.25 -3.60 17.42
C ARG A 282 -11.13 -3.05 18.32
N VAL A 283 -9.99 -3.74 18.34
CA VAL A 283 -8.81 -3.34 19.12
C VAL A 283 -7.57 -3.09 18.26
N GLY A 284 -7.68 -3.27 16.95
CA GLY A 284 -6.54 -3.06 16.06
C GLY A 284 -6.79 -3.44 14.61
N SER A 285 -5.70 -3.65 13.86
CA SER A 285 -5.72 -4.15 12.49
C SER A 285 -4.52 -5.03 12.18
N VAL A 286 -4.72 -6.08 11.38
CA VAL A 286 -3.67 -6.92 10.79
C VAL A 286 -3.33 -6.38 9.43
N GLY A 287 -2.04 -6.22 9.12
CA GLY A 287 -1.59 -5.61 7.88
C GLY A 287 -0.69 -6.49 7.00
N GLY A 288 -0.11 -5.83 6.00
CA GLY A 288 0.64 -6.44 4.90
C GLY A 288 1.81 -7.30 5.31
N GLU A 289 2.49 -6.99 6.41
CA GLU A 289 3.61 -7.80 6.90
C GLU A 289 3.17 -9.22 7.32
N ILE A 290 1.94 -9.38 7.83
CA ILE A 290 1.35 -10.71 8.06
C ILE A 290 0.82 -11.30 6.76
N PHE A 291 0.15 -10.51 5.93
CA PHE A 291 -0.48 -11.02 4.71
C PHE A 291 0.53 -11.56 3.71
N ARG A 292 1.70 -10.94 3.53
CA ARG A 292 2.75 -11.43 2.61
C ARG A 292 3.29 -12.81 2.97
N ARG A 293 3.04 -13.28 4.20
CA ARG A 293 3.42 -14.61 4.69
C ARG A 293 2.48 -15.71 4.19
N PHE A 294 1.44 -15.33 3.43
CA PHE A 294 0.43 -16.24 2.89
C PHE A 294 0.12 -15.95 1.42
N ALA A 295 -0.38 -16.97 0.72
CA ALA A 295 -1.31 -16.76 -0.37
C ALA A 295 -2.71 -16.70 0.25
N LEU A 296 -3.45 -15.62 -0.01
CA LEU A 296 -4.73 -15.30 0.60
C LEU A 296 -5.88 -15.48 -0.40
N ILE A 297 -7.08 -15.84 0.09
CA ILE A 297 -8.32 -15.69 -0.68
C ILE A 297 -9.38 -15.07 0.22
N PHE A 298 -9.85 -13.89 -0.14
CA PHE A 298 -10.97 -13.23 0.51
C PHE A 298 -12.28 -13.71 -0.10
N ASP A 299 -13.19 -14.18 0.74
CA ASP A 299 -14.55 -14.58 0.41
C ASP A 299 -15.53 -13.79 1.27
N TYR A 300 -15.91 -12.60 0.82
CA TYR A 300 -16.79 -11.71 1.58
C TYR A 300 -18.20 -12.32 1.67
N ASN A 301 -18.71 -12.91 0.59
CA ASN A 301 -20.04 -13.56 0.57
C ASN A 301 -20.10 -14.77 1.49
N GLY A 302 -19.06 -15.62 1.48
CA GLY A 302 -18.95 -16.78 2.36
C GLY A 302 -18.42 -16.43 3.76
N ARG A 303 -18.08 -15.16 4.03
CA ARG A 303 -17.52 -14.69 5.31
C ARG A 303 -16.33 -15.52 5.77
N LYS A 304 -15.37 -15.76 4.85
CA LYS A 304 -14.17 -16.54 5.12
C LYS A 304 -12.93 -15.87 4.56
N LEU A 305 -11.83 -16.01 5.27
CA LEU A 305 -10.49 -15.79 4.76
C LEU A 305 -9.79 -17.14 4.65
N PHE A 306 -9.25 -17.46 3.49
CA PHE A 306 -8.46 -18.66 3.26
C PHE A 306 -6.99 -18.28 3.21
N LEU A 307 -6.15 -19.09 3.87
CA LEU A 307 -4.72 -18.84 4.02
C LEU A 307 -3.93 -20.10 3.67
N LYS A 308 -2.86 -19.90 2.91
CA LYS A 308 -1.87 -20.93 2.63
C LYS A 308 -0.49 -20.32 2.82
N LYS A 309 0.39 -20.95 3.60
CA LYS A 309 1.76 -20.48 3.82
C LYS A 309 2.47 -20.17 2.50
N SER A 310 3.10 -19.01 2.44
CA SER A 310 4.02 -18.61 1.39
C SER A 310 5.47 -18.97 1.78
N ARG A 311 6.42 -18.77 0.86
CA ARG A 311 7.86 -18.91 1.17
C ARG A 311 8.36 -17.92 2.23
N HIS A 312 7.61 -16.83 2.45
CA HIS A 312 7.94 -15.79 3.44
C HIS A 312 7.33 -16.05 4.81
N PHE A 313 6.68 -17.21 5.03
CA PHE A 313 5.97 -17.48 6.27
C PHE A 313 6.86 -17.33 7.51
N ASP A 314 8.06 -17.88 7.46
CA ASP A 314 9.02 -17.90 8.57
C ASP A 314 10.04 -16.74 8.51
N ALA A 315 9.81 -15.72 7.66
CA ALA A 315 10.68 -14.56 7.57
C ALA A 315 10.73 -13.81 8.90
N LYS A 316 11.90 -13.28 9.28
CA LYS A 316 12.06 -12.45 10.48
C LYS A 316 11.19 -11.19 10.39
N PHE A 317 10.79 -10.67 11.54
CA PHE A 317 10.18 -9.34 11.62
C PHE A 317 11.29 -8.30 11.74
N GLU A 318 11.36 -7.43 10.75
CA GLU A 318 12.38 -6.40 10.61
C GLU A 318 11.74 -5.01 10.63
N TYR A 319 12.48 -4.01 11.04
CA TYR A 319 12.06 -2.62 11.05
C TYR A 319 13.20 -1.69 10.66
N ASN A 320 12.88 -0.45 10.38
CA ASN A 320 13.86 0.57 10.06
C ASN A 320 14.72 0.91 11.30
N MET A 321 15.94 0.40 11.32
CA MET A 321 16.89 0.58 12.42
C MET A 321 17.64 1.92 12.35
N THR A 322 17.59 2.61 11.22
CA THR A 322 18.30 3.88 11.04
C THR A 322 17.56 5.06 11.65
N GLY A 323 16.22 5.01 11.63
CA GLY A 323 15.36 6.12 12.01
C GLY A 323 15.16 7.18 10.93
N ILE A 324 15.55 6.91 9.68
CA ILE A 324 15.35 7.81 8.54
C ILE A 324 14.06 7.42 7.80
N GLU A 325 13.14 8.35 7.64
CA GLU A 325 12.08 8.22 6.65
C GLU A 325 12.49 8.96 5.38
N MET A 326 12.36 8.28 4.25
CA MET A 326 12.72 8.81 2.94
C MET A 326 11.47 9.16 2.14
N GLN A 327 11.53 10.21 1.33
CA GLN A 327 10.47 10.57 0.39
C GLN A 327 11.02 10.92 -0.99
N ASN A 328 10.16 10.80 -1.99
CA ASN A 328 10.43 11.23 -3.36
C ASN A 328 9.91 12.66 -3.56
N GLU A 329 10.80 13.59 -3.95
CA GLU A 329 10.46 14.98 -4.22
C GLU A 329 10.21 15.24 -5.72
N GLY A 330 10.08 14.19 -6.52
CA GLY A 330 9.87 14.31 -7.96
C GLY A 330 11.04 13.79 -8.78
N MET A 331 11.25 14.36 -9.95
CA MET A 331 12.20 13.90 -10.95
C MET A 331 13.17 15.00 -11.34
N GLN A 332 14.42 14.60 -11.62
CA GLN A 332 15.47 15.48 -12.16
C GLN A 332 16.00 14.95 -13.49
N LEU A 333 16.46 15.85 -14.35
CA LEU A 333 17.16 15.47 -15.57
C LEU A 333 18.62 15.12 -15.26
N VAL A 334 19.00 13.89 -15.56
CA VAL A 334 20.38 13.40 -15.41
C VAL A 334 20.96 13.09 -16.79
N GLN A 335 22.16 13.59 -17.05
CA GLN A 335 22.90 13.30 -18.27
C GLN A 335 23.62 11.98 -18.13
N GLU A 336 23.28 11.01 -18.98
CA GLU A 336 23.96 9.72 -19.07
C GLU A 336 24.80 9.65 -20.36
N SER A 337 26.07 9.22 -20.25
CA SER A 337 26.90 8.96 -21.41
C SER A 337 26.52 7.59 -22.03
N LEU A 338 26.30 7.57 -23.33
CA LEU A 338 26.11 6.33 -24.07
C LEU A 338 27.50 5.78 -24.53
N PRO A 339 27.82 4.54 -24.19
CA PRO A 339 29.01 3.92 -24.76
C PRO A 339 28.83 3.80 -26.28
N PHE A 340 29.72 4.39 -27.04
CA PHE A 340 29.73 4.28 -28.49
C PHE A 340 30.62 3.11 -28.92
N GLN A 341 30.05 2.08 -29.53
CA GLN A 341 30.82 1.10 -30.30
C GLN A 341 31.12 1.70 -31.66
N THR A 342 32.32 2.20 -31.88
CA THR A 342 32.85 2.53 -33.22
C THR A 342 33.12 1.26 -33.94
N THR A 343 32.28 0.86 -34.89
CA THR A 343 32.64 -0.11 -35.93
C THR A 343 33.58 0.62 -36.88
N LEU A 344 34.86 0.26 -36.86
CA LEU A 344 35.83 0.72 -37.87
C LEU A 344 35.42 0.12 -39.23
N VAL A 345 34.80 0.90 -40.09
CA VAL A 345 34.68 0.60 -41.51
C VAL A 345 36.08 0.93 -42.08
N GLY A 346 36.84 -0.10 -42.37
CA GLY A 346 38.13 0.05 -43.04
C GLY A 346 37.90 0.52 -44.46
N ASP A 347 38.31 1.71 -44.79
CA ASP A 347 38.57 2.14 -46.17
C ASP A 347 40.08 2.24 -46.36
N ASN A 348 40.57 1.50 -47.35
CA ASN A 348 41.99 1.42 -47.73
C ASN A 348 42.38 2.75 -48.36
N THR A 349 43.05 3.61 -47.61
CA THR A 349 44.05 4.54 -48.19
C THR A 349 45.04 4.99 -47.11
N ASP A 350 46.29 4.91 -47.43
CA ASP A 350 47.43 5.34 -46.64
C ASP A 350 47.29 6.74 -46.07
N SER A 351 47.46 6.85 -44.76
CA SER A 351 48.26 7.89 -44.09
C SER A 351 48.15 7.80 -42.57
N ASN A 352 49.27 7.80 -41.91
CA ASN A 352 49.50 7.87 -40.49
C ASN A 352 48.82 9.13 -39.85
N GLU A 353 47.68 8.98 -39.26
CA GLU A 353 47.22 9.74 -38.09
C GLU A 353 45.86 9.17 -37.63
N ARG A 354 45.87 8.22 -36.68
CA ARG A 354 44.69 7.76 -36.00
C ARG A 354 44.24 8.83 -34.97
N LYS A 355 43.46 9.76 -35.39
CA LYS A 355 42.70 10.59 -34.45
C LYS A 355 41.46 9.80 -34.00
N THR A 356 41.51 9.18 -32.84
CA THR A 356 40.35 8.66 -32.14
C THR A 356 39.55 9.87 -31.64
N GLN A 357 38.55 10.29 -32.39
CA GLN A 357 37.54 11.21 -31.90
C GLN A 357 36.57 10.43 -31.02
N ASN A 358 36.69 10.56 -29.70
CA ASN A 358 35.71 10.07 -28.74
C ASN A 358 34.45 10.92 -28.84
N ASN A 359 33.56 10.60 -29.76
CA ASN A 359 32.21 11.21 -29.80
C ASN A 359 31.32 10.58 -28.74
N PHE A 360 31.26 11.18 -27.55
CA PHE A 360 30.28 10.80 -26.54
C PHE A 360 28.91 11.30 -26.96
N LYS A 361 27.95 10.38 -27.17
CA LYS A 361 26.53 10.75 -27.21
C LYS A 361 26.01 10.78 -25.79
N TYR A 362 25.34 11.87 -25.46
CA TYR A 362 24.66 12.02 -24.18
C TYR A 362 23.17 11.86 -24.39
N LYS A 363 22.49 11.20 -23.44
CA LYS A 363 21.04 11.24 -23.32
C LYS A 363 20.67 11.84 -21.96
N TYR A 364 19.57 12.55 -21.93
CA TYR A 364 18.99 13.03 -20.69
C TYR A 364 17.87 12.10 -20.26
N VAL A 365 17.91 11.67 -19.01
CA VAL A 365 16.93 10.73 -18.43
C VAL A 365 16.35 11.34 -17.17
N LEU A 366 15.04 11.21 -16.99
CA LEU A 366 14.40 11.59 -15.75
C LEU A 366 14.72 10.55 -14.67
N LYS A 367 15.26 10.99 -13.55
CA LYS A 367 15.63 10.19 -12.39
C LYS A 367 14.98 10.73 -11.13
N PRO A 368 14.60 9.86 -10.18
CA PRO A 368 13.97 10.30 -8.94
C PRO A 368 14.91 11.16 -8.08
N VAL A 369 14.32 12.07 -7.31
CA VAL A 369 14.97 12.88 -6.29
C VAL A 369 14.49 12.42 -4.93
N TYR A 370 15.40 12.15 -4.02
CA TYR A 370 15.07 11.66 -2.68
C TYR A 370 15.55 12.61 -1.60
N THR A 371 14.68 12.88 -0.63
CA THR A 371 15.00 13.67 0.56
C THR A 371 14.68 12.90 1.83
N VAL A 372 15.27 13.34 2.93
CA VAL A 372 14.95 12.86 4.27
C VAL A 372 13.65 13.52 4.73
N ALA A 373 12.55 12.76 4.80
CA ALA A 373 11.24 13.23 5.22
C ALA A 373 11.18 13.49 6.73
N SER A 374 11.79 12.59 7.51
CA SER A 374 11.92 12.73 8.97
C SER A 374 13.11 11.94 9.48
N VAL A 375 13.57 12.31 10.68
CA VAL A 375 14.61 11.59 11.43
C VAL A 375 14.07 11.33 12.83
N ARG A 376 14.04 10.06 13.21
CA ARG A 376 13.58 9.64 14.54
C ARG A 376 14.57 10.08 15.62
N LYS A 377 14.02 10.60 16.71
CA LYS A 377 14.80 11.00 17.88
C LYS A 377 15.61 9.83 18.46
N ASP A 378 16.82 10.10 18.94
CA ASP A 378 17.76 9.14 19.52
C ASP A 378 18.15 7.98 18.58
N SER A 379 17.92 8.13 17.26
CA SER A 379 18.29 7.14 16.24
C SER A 379 19.76 7.24 15.81
N PRO A 380 20.30 6.21 15.15
CA PRO A 380 21.64 6.29 14.56
C PRO A 380 21.79 7.46 13.57
N ALA A 381 20.75 7.76 12.80
CA ALA A 381 20.75 8.86 11.83
C ALA A 381 20.79 10.24 12.51
N GLU A 382 19.99 10.44 13.55
CA GLU A 382 20.03 11.70 14.31
C GLU A 382 21.39 11.93 14.96
N ARG A 383 21.94 10.89 15.60
CA ARG A 383 23.24 10.97 16.28
C ARG A 383 24.40 11.30 15.35
N CYS A 384 24.32 10.90 14.07
CA CYS A 384 25.34 11.29 13.09
C CYS A 384 25.10 12.67 12.49
N GLY A 385 23.95 13.30 12.73
CA GLY A 385 23.64 14.68 12.31
C GLY A 385 22.80 14.78 11.02
N LEU A 386 22.20 13.70 10.52
CA LEU A 386 21.21 13.76 9.45
C LEU A 386 19.98 14.53 9.90
N GLN A 387 19.36 15.29 9.00
CA GLN A 387 18.23 16.17 9.29
C GLN A 387 17.13 16.02 8.24
N LYS A 388 15.91 16.34 8.64
CA LYS A 388 14.79 16.51 7.70
C LYS A 388 15.14 17.55 6.64
N GLY A 389 14.85 17.23 5.38
CA GLY A 389 15.12 18.08 4.23
C GLY A 389 16.48 17.87 3.57
N ASP A 390 17.35 17.01 4.12
CA ASP A 390 18.60 16.62 3.46
C ASP A 390 18.30 15.96 2.10
N LEU A 391 18.83 16.52 1.00
CA LEU A 391 18.74 15.93 -0.33
C LEU A 391 19.77 14.81 -0.46
N VAL A 392 19.32 13.57 -0.64
CA VAL A 392 20.23 12.40 -0.69
C VAL A 392 20.84 12.27 -2.08
N LEU A 393 22.15 12.44 -2.17
CA LEU A 393 22.94 12.36 -3.40
C LEU A 393 23.42 10.93 -3.66
N SER A 394 23.97 10.27 -2.64
CA SER A 394 24.46 8.90 -2.76
C SER A 394 24.22 8.07 -1.48
N ILE A 395 24.10 6.75 -1.67
CA ILE A 395 24.01 5.75 -0.61
C ILE A 395 25.04 4.67 -0.89
N ASN A 396 25.94 4.40 0.05
CA ASN A 396 27.02 3.42 -0.10
C ASN A 396 27.86 3.61 -1.38
N GLY A 397 28.11 4.87 -1.76
CA GLY A 397 28.89 5.23 -2.95
C GLY A 397 28.14 5.12 -4.29
N SER A 398 26.88 4.72 -4.28
CA SER A 398 26.03 4.71 -5.49
C SER A 398 25.06 5.88 -5.46
N ASN A 399 24.88 6.56 -6.60
CA ASN A 399 23.93 7.66 -6.71
C ASN A 399 22.53 7.24 -6.27
N ALA A 400 21.90 8.04 -5.42
CA ALA A 400 20.58 7.75 -4.82
C ALA A 400 19.50 7.48 -5.89
N TYR A 401 19.53 8.20 -7.01
CA TYR A 401 18.60 8.05 -8.11
C TYR A 401 18.68 6.70 -8.85
N ASN A 402 19.69 5.86 -8.58
CA ASN A 402 19.78 4.50 -9.12
C ASN A 402 19.00 3.48 -8.30
N PHE A 403 18.49 3.87 -7.14
CA PHE A 403 17.64 3.04 -6.30
C PHE A 403 16.17 3.40 -6.50
N SER A 404 15.27 2.42 -6.35
CA SER A 404 13.88 2.73 -6.03
C SER A 404 13.75 3.07 -4.55
N LEU A 405 12.70 3.80 -4.15
CA LEU A 405 12.44 4.08 -2.74
C LEU A 405 12.28 2.79 -1.92
N GLN A 406 11.65 1.75 -2.50
CA GLN A 406 11.58 0.42 -1.89
C GLN A 406 12.96 -0.15 -1.59
N ARG A 407 13.91 -0.06 -2.55
CA ARG A 407 15.27 -0.57 -2.32
C ARG A 407 16.01 0.22 -1.25
N ILE A 408 15.80 1.55 -1.18
CA ILE A 408 16.33 2.37 -0.08
C ILE A 408 15.76 1.88 1.26
N ASN A 409 14.43 1.73 1.35
CA ASN A 409 13.77 1.26 2.57
C ASN A 409 14.24 -0.14 2.99
N ASP A 410 14.57 -1.02 2.04
CA ASP A 410 15.16 -2.33 2.34
C ASP A 410 16.56 -2.20 2.95
N LEU A 411 17.41 -1.26 2.44
CA LEU A 411 18.73 -0.99 3.02
C LEU A 411 18.65 -0.51 4.47
N LEU A 412 17.61 0.27 4.81
CA LEU A 412 17.40 0.80 6.18
C LEU A 412 16.96 -0.29 7.19
N LYS A 413 16.58 -1.47 6.71
CA LYS A 413 16.11 -2.64 7.50
C LYS A 413 17.08 -3.81 7.47
N GLU A 414 18.22 -3.67 6.80
CA GLU A 414 19.18 -4.76 6.65
C GLU A 414 19.75 -5.21 8.01
N GLU A 415 20.73 -6.09 8.01
CA GLU A 415 21.28 -6.75 9.20
C GLU A 415 21.87 -5.75 10.20
N GLU A 416 21.58 -5.97 11.49
CA GLU A 416 22.16 -5.18 12.58
C GLU A 416 23.69 -5.21 12.51
N GLY A 417 24.33 -4.07 12.80
CA GLY A 417 25.77 -3.91 12.71
C GLY A 417 26.28 -3.47 11.34
N LYS A 418 25.44 -3.49 10.30
CA LYS A 418 25.81 -3.02 8.97
C LYS A 418 26.02 -1.50 8.95
N TRP A 419 27.08 -1.06 8.27
CA TRP A 419 27.37 0.35 8.06
C TRP A 419 26.66 0.90 6.84
N LEU A 420 26.09 2.10 6.96
CA LEU A 420 25.56 2.89 5.87
C LEU A 420 26.34 4.19 5.73
N TYR A 421 26.56 4.59 4.48
CA TYR A 421 27.25 5.81 4.10
C TYR A 421 26.29 6.64 3.25
N PHE A 422 26.02 7.87 3.68
CA PHE A 422 25.16 8.81 2.99
C PHE A 422 25.96 10.05 2.59
N GLU A 423 25.81 10.50 1.35
CA GLU A 423 26.16 11.84 0.93
C GLU A 423 24.89 12.61 0.66
N VAL A 424 24.76 13.79 1.26
CA VAL A 424 23.59 14.64 1.12
C VAL A 424 23.97 16.06 0.75
N ASP A 425 23.09 16.76 0.07
CA ASP A 425 23.16 18.20 -0.08
C ASP A 425 22.24 18.85 0.97
N ARG A 426 22.81 19.73 1.77
CA ARG A 426 22.10 20.57 2.74
C ARG A 426 22.39 22.02 2.42
N ASN A 427 21.43 22.71 1.81
CA ASN A 427 21.54 24.13 1.42
C ASN A 427 22.76 24.41 0.54
N GLY A 428 23.07 23.56 -0.44
CA GLY A 428 24.21 23.71 -1.36
C GLY A 428 25.55 23.19 -0.80
N GLN A 429 25.55 22.62 0.40
CA GLN A 429 26.74 22.02 1.01
C GLN A 429 26.64 20.50 1.00
N VAL A 430 27.62 19.84 0.37
CA VAL A 430 27.72 18.37 0.39
C VAL A 430 28.30 17.89 1.71
N LEU A 431 27.51 17.10 2.45
CA LEU A 431 27.87 16.50 3.73
C LEU A 431 27.93 14.98 3.60
N LYS A 432 28.82 14.36 4.38
CA LYS A 432 29.01 12.90 4.42
C LYS A 432 28.70 12.39 5.82
N PHE A 433 27.83 11.40 5.89
CA PHE A 433 27.42 10.76 7.11
C PHE A 433 27.71 9.26 7.08
N ARG A 434 28.11 8.73 8.21
CA ARG A 434 28.35 7.31 8.42
C ARG A 434 27.72 6.87 9.72
N PHE A 435 26.91 5.84 9.69
CA PHE A 435 26.28 5.29 10.87
C PHE A 435 26.03 3.79 10.73
N GLN A 436 25.86 3.11 11.85
CA GLN A 436 25.66 1.68 11.91
C GLN A 436 24.20 1.36 12.24
N LEU A 437 23.62 0.36 11.58
CA LEU A 437 22.31 -0.17 11.90
C LEU A 437 22.33 -0.74 13.32
N LYS A 438 21.47 -0.26 14.19
CA LYS A 438 21.39 -0.68 15.59
C LYS A 438 19.96 -0.97 15.98
N SER A 439 19.71 -2.19 16.45
CA SER A 439 18.40 -2.57 16.98
C SER A 439 18.13 -1.86 18.31
N ILE A 440 16.87 -1.46 18.49
CA ILE A 440 16.35 -0.89 19.74
C ILE A 440 15.41 -1.90 20.41
N LEU A 441 14.78 -2.80 19.62
CA LEU A 441 13.83 -3.83 20.06
C LEU A 441 14.46 -5.19 20.18
#